data_67f6b3e5d780abb1b486590cb5522377
#
_entry.id   67f6b3e5d780abb1b486590cb5522377
#
_cell.length_a   1.000
_cell.length_b   1.000
_cell.length_c   1.000
_cell.angle_alpha   90.00
_cell.angle_beta   90.00
_cell.angle_gamma   90.00
#
_symmetry.space_group_name_H-M   'P 1'
#
loop_
_entity.id
_entity.type
_entity.pdbx_description
1 polymer ?
#
loop_
_entity_poly.entity_id
_entity_poly.type
_entity_poly.pdbx_seq_one_letter_code
_entity_poly.pdbx_strand_id
1 'polypeptide(L)'
;MKYYLIVGEASGDLHASRLMRALMRHDADAEFRFFGGDLMQAVGGTRVKHYRELAYMGFVPVLLHLRTILSNMKMCKRDITAWQPDVVILVDYPGFNLSIARYLRAHTHIPVYYYISPKIWAWKEWRIKDIKRDVDELFSILPFEVPFFEGKHHYPIHYVGNPTAEEVSHFKAQYHEEREAFCLANDLSIS
;
A
#
# COMPACT_ATOMS: atom_id res chain seq x y z
N MET A 1 -9.97 -16.79 3.53
CA MET A 1 -8.95 -16.62 2.46
C MET A 1 -7.61 -16.17 3.04
N LYS A 2 -6.51 -16.46 2.35
CA LYS A 2 -5.15 -16.03 2.70
C LYS A 2 -4.76 -14.78 1.91
N TYR A 3 -4.54 -13.68 2.60
CA TYR A 3 -4.19 -12.38 2.02
C TYR A 3 -2.73 -12.03 2.34
N TYR A 4 -1.93 -11.77 1.32
CA TYR A 4 -0.56 -11.28 1.50
C TYR A 4 -0.48 -9.81 1.12
N LEU A 5 -0.14 -8.92 2.08
CA LEU A 5 -0.09 -7.49 1.84
C LEU A 5 1.34 -6.96 1.87
N ILE A 6 1.65 -5.99 1.00
CA ILE A 6 2.98 -5.35 0.98
C ILE A 6 2.81 -3.84 1.00
N VAL A 7 3.31 -3.21 2.06
CA VAL A 7 3.40 -1.76 2.21
C VAL A 7 4.84 -1.34 2.44
N GLY A 8 5.22 -0.16 1.99
CA GLY A 8 6.59 0.35 2.09
C GLY A 8 6.76 1.56 3.00
N GLU A 9 5.67 2.11 3.56
CA GLU A 9 5.71 3.33 4.37
C GLU A 9 4.54 3.43 5.36
N ALA A 10 4.59 4.43 6.25
CA ALA A 10 3.60 4.62 7.31
C ALA A 10 2.17 4.86 6.79
N SER A 11 2.02 5.63 5.71
CA SER A 11 0.71 5.86 5.08
C SER A 11 0.10 4.57 4.54
N GLY A 12 0.93 3.72 3.91
CA GLY A 12 0.54 2.40 3.45
C GLY A 12 0.10 1.49 4.60
N ASP A 13 0.81 1.51 5.73
CA ASP A 13 0.46 0.75 6.94
C ASP A 13 -0.92 1.15 7.49
N LEU A 14 -1.20 2.47 7.53
CA LEU A 14 -2.50 2.98 7.95
C LEU A 14 -3.62 2.49 7.02
N HIS A 15 -3.49 2.68 5.72
CA HIS A 15 -4.52 2.31 4.75
C HIS A 15 -4.71 0.79 4.66
N ALA A 16 -3.61 0.03 4.68
CA ALA A 16 -3.67 -1.43 4.68
C ALA A 16 -4.30 -2.00 5.96
N SER A 17 -4.04 -1.41 7.12
CA SER A 17 -4.67 -1.84 8.38
C SER A 17 -6.19 -1.69 8.35
N ARG A 18 -6.71 -0.64 7.70
CA ARG A 18 -8.15 -0.44 7.50
C ARG A 18 -8.73 -1.41 6.49
N LEU A 19 -8.02 -1.64 5.38
CA LEU A 19 -8.38 -2.66 4.41
C LEU A 19 -8.48 -4.04 5.06
N MET A 20 -7.51 -4.43 5.89
CA MET A 20 -7.55 -5.69 6.64
C MET A 20 -8.79 -5.80 7.53
N ARG A 21 -9.12 -4.73 8.29
CA ARG A 21 -10.36 -4.72 9.11
C ARG A 21 -11.62 -4.84 8.25
N ALA A 22 -11.63 -4.22 7.07
CA ALA A 22 -12.76 -4.32 6.14
C ALA A 22 -12.89 -5.75 5.58
N LEU A 23 -11.79 -6.36 5.19
CA LEU A 23 -11.76 -7.75 4.71
C LEU A 23 -12.26 -8.73 5.77
N MET A 24 -11.84 -8.59 7.04
CA MET A 24 -12.33 -9.44 8.14
C MET A 24 -13.84 -9.36 8.35
N ARG A 25 -14.48 -8.25 7.99
CA ARG A 25 -15.95 -8.14 8.08
C ARG A 25 -16.68 -8.96 7.01
N HIS A 26 -16.02 -9.25 5.88
CA HIS A 26 -16.56 -9.99 4.76
C HIS A 26 -16.04 -11.44 4.67
N ASP A 27 -14.92 -11.72 5.33
CA ASP A 27 -14.26 -13.02 5.37
C ASP A 27 -13.83 -13.31 6.82
N ALA A 28 -14.68 -14.04 7.54
CA ALA A 28 -14.44 -14.37 8.95
C ALA A 28 -13.18 -15.24 9.15
N ASP A 29 -12.78 -16.00 8.12
CA ASP A 29 -11.62 -16.87 8.12
C ASP A 29 -10.40 -16.22 7.43
N ALA A 30 -10.36 -14.88 7.35
CA ALA A 30 -9.27 -14.15 6.74
C ALA A 30 -7.95 -14.37 7.49
N GLU A 31 -6.97 -14.90 6.80
CA GLU A 31 -5.59 -15.02 7.28
C GLU A 31 -4.71 -13.97 6.61
N PHE A 32 -3.94 -13.24 7.41
CA PHE A 32 -3.06 -12.18 6.91
C PHE A 32 -1.59 -12.50 7.17
N ARG A 33 -0.78 -12.29 6.11
CA ARG A 33 0.67 -12.28 6.20
C ARG A 33 1.18 -11.06 5.44
N PHE A 34 2.17 -10.33 5.97
CA PHE A 34 2.46 -9.03 5.40
C PHE A 34 3.86 -8.48 5.66
N PHE A 35 4.30 -7.65 4.74
CA PHE A 35 5.31 -6.62 4.96
C PHE A 35 4.58 -5.33 5.31
N GLY A 36 4.74 -4.83 6.54
CA GLY A 36 3.93 -3.72 7.03
C GLY A 36 4.44 -3.19 8.37
N GLY A 37 3.61 -2.43 9.06
CA GLY A 37 3.97 -1.79 10.32
C GLY A 37 3.13 -2.23 11.51
N ASP A 38 3.11 -1.35 12.50
CA ASP A 38 2.47 -1.63 13.79
C ASP A 38 0.94 -1.54 13.72
N LEU A 39 0.40 -0.71 12.82
CA LEU A 39 -1.06 -0.60 12.64
C LEU A 39 -1.65 -1.86 12.01
N MET A 40 -1.00 -2.45 11.02
CA MET A 40 -1.39 -3.74 10.47
C MET A 40 -1.23 -4.85 11.52
N GLN A 41 -0.12 -4.84 12.28
CA GLN A 41 0.11 -5.82 13.34
C GLN A 41 -0.96 -5.77 14.43
N ALA A 42 -1.47 -4.59 14.75
CA ALA A 42 -2.56 -4.42 15.73
C ALA A 42 -3.91 -4.97 15.23
N VAL A 43 -4.10 -5.13 13.93
CA VAL A 43 -5.29 -5.81 13.37
C VAL A 43 -5.19 -7.32 13.53
N GLY A 44 -3.99 -7.89 13.34
CA GLY A 44 -3.73 -9.31 13.43
C GLY A 44 -2.89 -9.86 12.28
N GLY A 45 -2.65 -11.16 12.27
CA GLY A 45 -1.86 -11.83 11.24
C GLY A 45 -0.35 -11.87 11.54
N THR A 46 0.44 -12.28 10.56
CA THR A 46 1.88 -12.47 10.70
C THR A 46 2.65 -11.40 9.95
N ARG A 47 3.33 -10.52 10.68
CA ARG A 47 4.29 -9.57 10.10
C ARG A 47 5.60 -10.27 9.79
N VAL A 48 5.95 -10.36 8.50
CA VAL A 48 7.20 -10.94 8.02
C VAL A 48 8.34 -9.95 8.14
N LYS A 49 8.06 -8.66 7.83
CA LYS A 49 9.05 -7.59 7.85
C LYS A 49 8.38 -6.25 8.17
N HIS A 50 9.06 -5.41 8.96
CA HIS A 50 8.59 -4.06 9.21
C HIS A 50 8.96 -3.14 8.03
N TYR A 51 8.04 -2.25 7.59
CA TYR A 51 8.28 -1.36 6.44
C TYR A 51 9.49 -0.43 6.64
N ARG A 52 9.81 -0.04 7.87
CA ARG A 52 11.02 0.76 8.20
C ARG A 52 12.32 0.10 7.75
N GLU A 53 12.34 -1.21 7.63
CA GLU A 53 13.48 -1.99 7.14
C GLU A 53 13.48 -2.14 5.60
N LEU A 54 12.43 -1.65 4.92
CA LEU A 54 12.29 -1.64 3.46
C LEU A 54 12.59 -0.26 2.88
N ALA A 55 12.24 0.80 3.63
CA ALA A 55 12.21 2.16 3.14
C ALA A 55 13.59 2.82 3.19
N TYR A 56 14.28 2.81 2.07
CA TYR A 56 15.42 3.68 1.82
C TYR A 56 15.00 4.70 0.78
N MET A 57 14.89 5.97 1.19
CA MET A 57 14.55 7.07 0.30
C MET A 57 15.79 7.87 -0.09
N GLY A 58 15.84 8.31 -1.36
CA GLY A 58 16.94 9.08 -1.91
C GLY A 58 18.01 8.22 -2.61
N PHE A 59 18.78 8.87 -3.49
CA PHE A 59 19.74 8.18 -4.36
C PHE A 59 20.88 7.54 -3.58
N VAL A 60 21.47 8.28 -2.66
CA VAL A 60 22.62 7.80 -1.87
C VAL A 60 22.25 6.67 -0.90
N PRO A 61 21.17 6.78 -0.07
CA PRO A 61 20.72 5.67 0.75
C PRO A 61 20.37 4.41 -0.03
N VAL A 62 19.74 4.54 -1.20
CA VAL A 62 19.41 3.39 -2.05
C VAL A 62 20.67 2.68 -2.53
N LEU A 63 21.72 3.40 -2.96
CA LEU A 63 22.98 2.79 -3.38
C LEU A 63 23.70 2.09 -2.22
N LEU A 64 23.74 2.70 -1.04
CA LEU A 64 24.40 2.13 0.13
C LEU A 64 23.70 0.87 0.65
N HIS A 65 22.37 0.81 0.50
CA HIS A 65 21.53 -0.31 1.00
C HIS A 65 21.01 -1.24 -0.10
N LEU A 66 21.57 -1.18 -1.30
CA LEU A 66 21.13 -2.00 -2.44
C LEU A 66 21.08 -3.51 -2.11
N ARG A 67 22.11 -4.01 -1.39
CA ARG A 67 22.15 -5.41 -0.95
C ARG A 67 20.97 -5.75 -0.03
N THR A 68 20.63 -4.85 0.89
CA THR A 68 19.49 -5.02 1.80
C THR A 68 18.16 -5.02 1.05
N ILE A 69 17.98 -4.11 0.09
CA ILE A 69 16.78 -4.04 -0.77
C ILE A 69 16.62 -5.33 -1.56
N LEU A 70 17.68 -5.83 -2.18
CA LEU A 70 17.66 -7.09 -2.94
C LEU A 70 17.40 -8.30 -2.03
N SER A 71 17.98 -8.33 -0.83
CA SER A 71 17.73 -9.36 0.17
C SER A 71 16.27 -9.37 0.62
N ASN A 72 15.70 -8.19 0.92
CA ASN A 72 14.29 -8.05 1.28
C ASN A 72 13.36 -8.51 0.16
N MET A 73 13.68 -8.17 -1.09
CA MET A 73 12.92 -8.62 -2.26
C MET A 73 12.98 -10.14 -2.42
N LYS A 74 14.15 -10.74 -2.25
CA LYS A 74 14.32 -12.21 -2.30
C LYS A 74 13.54 -12.89 -1.17
N MET A 75 13.59 -12.33 0.04
CA MET A 75 12.83 -12.83 1.19
C MET A 75 11.33 -12.77 0.90
N CYS A 76 10.81 -11.64 0.42
CA CYS A 76 9.40 -11.45 0.09
C CYS A 76 8.91 -12.48 -0.94
N LYS A 77 9.64 -12.63 -2.04
CA LYS A 77 9.31 -13.61 -3.10
C LYS A 77 9.24 -15.04 -2.55
N ARG A 78 10.25 -15.43 -1.78
CA ARG A 78 10.31 -16.78 -1.19
C ARG A 78 9.17 -17.00 -0.19
N ASP A 79 8.86 -16.00 0.63
CA ASP A 79 7.83 -16.09 1.65
C ASP A 79 6.43 -16.22 1.03
N ILE A 80 6.12 -15.41 0.01
CA ILE A 80 4.85 -15.51 -0.74
C ILE A 80 4.72 -16.91 -1.38
N THR A 81 5.77 -17.35 -2.06
CA THR A 81 5.76 -18.65 -2.74
C THR A 81 5.63 -19.82 -1.77
N ALA A 82 6.20 -19.73 -0.57
CA ALA A 82 6.10 -20.77 0.45
C ALA A 82 4.72 -20.79 1.13
N TRP A 83 4.13 -19.62 1.40
CA TRP A 83 2.86 -19.51 2.10
C TRP A 83 1.64 -19.74 1.19
N GLN A 84 1.79 -19.54 -0.14
CA GLN A 84 0.74 -19.72 -1.14
C GLN A 84 -0.55 -18.97 -0.79
N PRO A 85 -0.55 -17.63 -0.79
CA PRO A 85 -1.76 -16.84 -0.56
C PRO A 85 -2.76 -16.99 -1.71
N ASP A 86 -4.04 -16.76 -1.40
CA ASP A 86 -5.09 -16.70 -2.42
C ASP A 86 -5.01 -15.40 -3.25
N VAL A 87 -4.45 -14.33 -2.68
CA VAL A 87 -4.23 -13.05 -3.35
C VAL A 87 -3.07 -12.28 -2.71
N VAL A 88 -2.31 -11.56 -3.55
CA VAL A 88 -1.30 -10.59 -3.10
C VAL A 88 -1.82 -9.18 -3.34
N ILE A 89 -1.87 -8.36 -2.29
CA ILE A 89 -2.31 -6.96 -2.34
C ILE A 89 -1.10 -6.05 -2.15
N LEU A 90 -0.75 -5.34 -3.21
CA LEU A 90 0.34 -4.36 -3.24
C LEU A 90 -0.22 -2.97 -2.92
N VAL A 91 0.35 -2.28 -1.93
CA VAL A 91 -0.15 -0.96 -1.53
C VAL A 91 0.90 0.09 -1.82
N ASP A 92 0.61 1.00 -2.77
CA ASP A 92 1.56 2.03 -3.24
C ASP A 92 2.99 1.47 -3.47
N TYR A 93 4.05 2.17 -3.10
CA TYR A 93 5.47 1.74 -3.12
C TYR A 93 5.91 1.07 -4.44
N PRO A 94 5.74 1.74 -5.58
CA PRO A 94 5.81 1.11 -6.90
C PRO A 94 7.18 0.56 -7.29
N GLY A 95 8.27 1.06 -6.73
CA GLY A 95 9.62 0.57 -7.03
C GLY A 95 9.81 -0.90 -6.65
N PHE A 96 9.37 -1.27 -5.48
CA PHE A 96 9.44 -2.62 -4.93
C PHE A 96 8.26 -3.48 -5.44
N ASN A 97 7.06 -2.95 -5.31
CA ASN A 97 5.82 -3.66 -5.55
C ASN A 97 5.67 -4.15 -7.01
N LEU A 98 5.99 -3.32 -8.01
CA LEU A 98 5.96 -3.76 -9.41
C LEU A 98 6.99 -4.85 -9.72
N SER A 99 8.13 -4.88 -9.01
CA SER A 99 9.11 -5.96 -9.14
C SER A 99 8.62 -7.28 -8.55
N ILE A 100 7.82 -7.21 -7.47
CA ILE A 100 7.15 -8.39 -6.91
C ILE A 100 6.03 -8.86 -7.84
N ALA A 101 5.19 -7.96 -8.35
CA ALA A 101 4.13 -8.28 -9.32
C ALA A 101 4.69 -9.03 -10.54
N ARG A 102 5.77 -8.49 -11.13
CA ARG A 102 6.46 -9.11 -12.26
C ARG A 102 6.95 -10.54 -11.96
N TYR A 103 7.51 -10.74 -10.76
CA TYR A 103 7.96 -12.05 -10.33
C TYR A 103 6.80 -13.03 -10.19
N LEU A 104 5.72 -12.61 -9.53
CA LEU A 104 4.55 -13.45 -9.32
C LEU A 104 3.89 -13.85 -10.65
N ARG A 105 3.74 -12.91 -11.57
CA ARG A 105 3.22 -13.18 -12.92
C ARG A 105 4.05 -14.23 -13.68
N ALA A 106 5.39 -14.20 -13.52
CA ALA A 106 6.28 -15.11 -14.23
C ALA A 106 6.40 -16.50 -13.59
N HIS A 107 6.11 -16.66 -12.29
CA HIS A 107 6.44 -17.87 -11.54
C HIS A 107 5.25 -18.49 -10.78
N THR A 108 4.10 -17.83 -10.75
CA THR A 108 2.93 -18.28 -10.00
C THR A 108 1.63 -17.99 -10.77
N HIS A 109 0.51 -18.47 -10.25
CA HIS A 109 -0.83 -18.12 -10.71
C HIS A 109 -1.59 -17.28 -9.64
N ILE A 110 -0.87 -16.78 -8.65
CA ILE A 110 -1.47 -15.98 -7.56
C ILE A 110 -1.91 -14.63 -8.10
N PRO A 111 -3.18 -14.24 -7.93
CA PRO A 111 -3.68 -12.94 -8.35
C PRO A 111 -2.96 -11.79 -7.64
N VAL A 112 -2.67 -10.74 -8.39
CA VAL A 112 -2.00 -9.52 -7.89
C VAL A 112 -2.95 -8.34 -8.00
N TYR A 113 -3.37 -7.83 -6.85
CA TYR A 113 -4.19 -6.63 -6.73
C TYR A 113 -3.32 -5.45 -6.30
N TYR A 114 -3.55 -4.30 -6.89
CA TYR A 114 -2.79 -3.10 -6.58
C TYR A 114 -3.71 -2.04 -5.98
N TYR A 115 -3.61 -1.81 -4.68
CA TYR A 115 -4.38 -0.80 -3.95
C TYR A 115 -3.56 0.48 -3.78
N ILE A 116 -4.17 1.64 -4.05
CA ILE A 116 -3.54 2.94 -4.19
C ILE A 116 -2.60 2.95 -5.39
N SER A 117 -3.19 3.18 -6.57
CA SER A 117 -2.49 3.12 -7.86
C SER A 117 -1.19 3.92 -7.89
N PRO A 118 -0.14 3.42 -8.56
CA PRO A 118 1.08 4.17 -8.74
C PRO A 118 0.82 5.47 -9.51
N LYS A 119 1.34 6.59 -9.03
CA LYS A 119 1.15 7.92 -9.65
C LYS A 119 1.95 8.06 -10.96
N ILE A 120 1.74 7.14 -11.90
CA ILE A 120 2.45 7.11 -13.19
C ILE A 120 2.06 8.27 -14.10
N TRP A 121 0.91 8.90 -13.90
CA TRP A 121 0.47 10.09 -14.57
C TRP A 121 1.35 11.32 -14.30
N ALA A 122 2.00 11.38 -13.13
CA ALA A 122 2.90 12.47 -12.75
C ALA A 122 4.32 12.27 -13.32
N TRP A 123 4.78 11.00 -13.38
CA TRP A 123 6.11 10.66 -13.87
C TRP A 123 6.21 9.14 -14.10
N LYS A 124 7.13 8.70 -14.96
CA LYS A 124 7.33 7.27 -15.29
C LYS A 124 6.08 6.59 -15.86
N GLU A 125 5.36 7.30 -16.72
CA GLU A 125 4.17 6.78 -17.41
C GLU A 125 4.42 5.45 -18.13
N TRP A 126 5.66 5.19 -18.56
CA TRP A 126 6.06 3.93 -19.18
C TRP A 126 5.78 2.69 -18.34
N ARG A 127 5.62 2.83 -17.01
CA ARG A 127 5.24 1.75 -16.09
C ARG A 127 3.85 1.18 -16.36
N ILE A 128 3.03 1.85 -17.15
CA ILE A 128 1.73 1.32 -17.59
C ILE A 128 1.85 -0.06 -18.24
N LYS A 129 2.95 -0.31 -18.96
CA LYS A 129 3.21 -1.61 -19.59
C LYS A 129 3.40 -2.72 -18.54
N ASP A 130 4.08 -2.41 -17.47
CA ASP A 130 4.29 -3.36 -16.36
C ASP A 130 2.98 -3.61 -15.61
N ILE A 131 2.19 -2.57 -15.33
CA ILE A 131 0.89 -2.69 -14.69
C ILE A 131 -0.03 -3.57 -15.52
N LYS A 132 -0.18 -3.30 -16.81
CA LYS A 132 -1.04 -4.10 -17.72
C LYS A 132 -0.65 -5.56 -17.79
N ARG A 133 0.64 -5.87 -17.67
CA ARG A 133 1.14 -7.24 -17.77
C ARG A 133 1.01 -8.01 -16.45
N ASP A 134 1.27 -7.34 -15.32
CA ASP A 134 1.61 -7.99 -14.05
C ASP A 134 0.57 -7.79 -12.95
N VAL A 135 -0.40 -6.87 -13.14
CA VAL A 135 -1.44 -6.55 -12.16
C VAL A 135 -2.79 -7.00 -12.69
N ASP A 136 -3.54 -7.76 -11.91
CA ASP A 136 -4.86 -8.24 -12.30
C ASP A 136 -5.96 -7.22 -12.02
N GLU A 137 -5.92 -6.55 -10.85
CA GLU A 137 -6.89 -5.53 -10.47
C GLU A 137 -6.17 -4.30 -9.90
N LEU A 138 -6.55 -3.11 -10.40
CA LEU A 138 -5.98 -1.83 -9.97
C LEU A 138 -7.02 -0.95 -9.31
N PHE A 139 -6.77 -0.56 -8.06
CA PHE A 139 -7.66 0.29 -7.26
C PHE A 139 -7.09 1.69 -7.13
N SER A 140 -7.81 2.67 -7.65
CA SER A 140 -7.45 4.08 -7.64
C SER A 140 -8.19 4.84 -6.53
N ILE A 141 -7.51 5.84 -5.96
CA ILE A 141 -8.06 6.74 -4.93
C ILE A 141 -8.29 8.17 -5.43
N LEU A 142 -7.92 8.46 -6.67
CA LEU A 142 -8.04 9.78 -7.26
C LEU A 142 -8.96 9.74 -8.50
N PRO A 143 -10.02 10.55 -8.55
CA PRO A 143 -11.04 10.44 -9.61
C PRO A 143 -10.49 10.73 -11.01
N PHE A 144 -9.48 11.58 -11.14
CA PHE A 144 -8.87 11.90 -12.43
C PHE A 144 -7.96 10.78 -12.99
N GLU A 145 -7.66 9.76 -12.19
CA GLU A 145 -6.94 8.57 -12.68
C GLU A 145 -7.81 7.70 -13.57
N VAL A 146 -9.14 7.74 -13.41
CA VAL A 146 -10.07 6.99 -14.29
C VAL A 146 -9.87 7.37 -15.77
N PRO A 147 -10.03 8.64 -16.20
CA PRO A 147 -9.78 9.00 -17.59
C PRO A 147 -8.33 8.78 -18.02
N PHE A 148 -7.37 8.82 -17.12
CA PHE A 148 -5.97 8.52 -17.46
C PHE A 148 -5.78 7.02 -17.78
N PHE A 149 -6.23 6.13 -16.93
CA PHE A 149 -6.05 4.69 -17.15
C PHE A 149 -7.02 4.14 -18.22
N GLU A 150 -8.31 4.44 -18.12
CA GLU A 150 -9.31 3.89 -19.02
C GLU A 150 -9.34 4.64 -20.37
N GLY A 151 -9.37 5.97 -20.34
CA GLY A 151 -9.46 6.78 -21.55
C GLY A 151 -8.17 6.76 -22.37
N LYS A 152 -7.03 7.09 -21.75
CA LYS A 152 -5.74 7.17 -22.47
C LYS A 152 -5.10 5.81 -22.68
N HIS A 153 -5.13 4.94 -21.68
CA HIS A 153 -4.39 3.69 -21.71
C HIS A 153 -5.26 2.45 -21.97
N HIS A 154 -6.58 2.58 -22.04
CA HIS A 154 -7.50 1.45 -22.25
C HIS A 154 -7.25 0.30 -21.25
N TYR A 155 -7.09 0.67 -19.97
CA TYR A 155 -6.89 -0.25 -18.87
C TYR A 155 -7.94 -0.01 -17.79
N PRO A 156 -8.84 -0.97 -17.52
CA PRO A 156 -9.89 -0.82 -16.54
C PRO A 156 -9.32 -0.68 -15.13
N ILE A 157 -9.93 0.18 -14.32
CA ILE A 157 -9.54 0.38 -12.92
C ILE A 157 -10.79 0.51 -12.03
N HIS A 158 -10.60 0.33 -10.73
CA HIS A 158 -11.64 0.54 -9.73
C HIS A 158 -11.37 1.82 -8.95
N TYR A 159 -12.19 2.84 -9.14
CA TYR A 159 -12.14 4.02 -8.30
C TYR A 159 -12.87 3.74 -6.98
N VAL A 160 -12.14 3.77 -5.87
CA VAL A 160 -12.63 3.37 -4.53
C VAL A 160 -12.75 4.54 -3.55
N GLY A 161 -12.56 5.77 -4.03
CA GLY A 161 -12.53 6.93 -3.15
C GLY A 161 -11.18 7.14 -2.47
N ASN A 162 -11.03 8.30 -1.81
CA ASN A 162 -9.77 8.67 -1.16
C ASN A 162 -9.81 8.34 0.34
N PRO A 163 -9.06 7.33 0.81
CA PRO A 163 -9.05 6.93 2.21
C PRO A 163 -8.53 8.03 3.15
N THR A 164 -7.73 8.98 2.65
CA THR A 164 -7.28 10.14 3.43
C THR A 164 -8.44 11.11 3.73
N ALA A 165 -9.40 11.25 2.82
CA ALA A 165 -10.57 12.08 3.06
C ALA A 165 -11.46 11.50 4.17
N GLU A 166 -11.61 10.17 4.20
CA GLU A 166 -12.30 9.46 5.28
C GLU A 166 -11.58 9.67 6.62
N GLU A 167 -10.24 9.59 6.65
CA GLU A 167 -9.42 9.85 7.83
C GLU A 167 -9.66 11.24 8.40
N VAL A 168 -9.60 12.27 7.53
CA VAL A 168 -9.84 13.66 7.93
C VAL A 168 -11.26 13.84 8.46
N SER A 169 -12.25 13.19 7.86
CA SER A 169 -13.63 13.25 8.32
C SER A 169 -13.80 12.62 9.70
N HIS A 170 -13.20 11.45 9.92
CA HIS A 170 -13.19 10.79 11.23
C HIS A 170 -12.49 11.63 12.29
N PHE A 171 -11.31 12.18 11.98
CA PHE A 171 -10.59 13.05 12.89
C PHE A 171 -11.42 14.27 13.28
N LYS A 172 -12.02 14.96 12.29
CA LYS A 172 -12.87 16.15 12.54
C LYS A 172 -14.08 15.84 13.41
N ALA A 173 -14.67 14.64 13.25
CA ALA A 173 -15.83 14.24 14.05
C ALA A 173 -15.47 13.94 15.53
N GLN A 174 -14.21 13.64 15.82
CA GLN A 174 -13.71 13.30 17.16
C GLN A 174 -12.89 14.41 17.80
N TYR A 175 -12.50 15.44 17.02
CA TYR A 175 -11.67 16.52 17.49
C TYR A 175 -12.54 17.61 18.15
N HIS A 176 -12.37 17.75 19.46
CA HIS A 176 -13.13 18.68 20.31
C HIS A 176 -12.23 19.63 21.09
N GLU A 177 -10.98 19.80 20.67
CA GLU A 177 -10.06 20.72 21.33
C GLU A 177 -10.48 22.19 21.09
N GLU A 178 -10.67 22.92 22.16
CA GLU A 178 -11.00 24.34 22.10
C GLU A 178 -9.76 25.15 21.67
N ARG A 179 -10.01 26.27 20.94
CA ARG A 179 -8.94 27.15 20.43
C ARG A 179 -7.98 27.59 21.53
N GLU A 180 -8.48 27.92 22.71
CA GLU A 180 -7.67 28.38 23.83
C GLU A 180 -6.74 27.28 24.33
N ALA A 181 -7.24 26.06 24.47
CA ALA A 181 -6.45 24.90 24.87
C ALA A 181 -5.34 24.61 23.87
N PHE A 182 -5.67 24.65 22.58
CA PHE A 182 -4.68 24.49 21.51
C PHE A 182 -3.60 25.57 21.54
N CYS A 183 -3.97 26.85 21.69
CA CYS A 183 -3.03 27.95 21.76
C CYS A 183 -2.10 27.83 22.97
N LEU A 184 -2.61 27.48 24.15
CA LEU A 184 -1.82 27.25 25.35
C LEU A 184 -0.84 26.09 25.20
N ALA A 185 -1.29 24.98 24.61
CA ALA A 185 -0.46 23.77 24.40
C ALA A 185 0.67 23.99 23.38
N ASN A 186 0.55 24.99 22.51
CA ASN A 186 1.51 25.28 21.44
C ASN A 186 2.22 26.63 21.58
N ASP A 187 2.18 27.27 22.77
CA ASP A 187 2.78 28.59 23.05
C ASP A 187 2.35 29.69 22.06
N LEU A 188 1.09 29.65 21.62
CA LEU A 188 0.51 30.64 20.70
C LEU A 188 -0.28 31.69 21.46
N SER A 189 -0.27 32.96 21.00
CA SER A 189 -1.09 34.01 21.58
C SER A 189 -2.57 33.80 21.25
N ILE A 190 -3.43 33.93 22.26
CA ILE A 190 -4.89 33.94 22.11
C ILE A 190 -5.28 35.37 21.68
N SER A 191 -5.16 35.72 20.41
CA SER A 191 -5.60 36.99 19.85
C SER A 191 -6.88 36.80 19.03
#